data_610ce012d4fa185ef2b31f6c911f5dc4
#
_entry.id   610ce012d4fa185ef2b31f6c911f5dc4
#
_cell.length_a   1.000
_cell.length_b   1.000
_cell.length_c   1.000
_cell.angle_alpha   90.00
_cell.angle_beta   90.00
_cell.angle_gamma   90.00
#
_symmetry.space_group_name_H-M   'P 1'
#
loop_
_entity.id
_entity.type
_entity.pdbx_description
1 polymer ?
#
loop_
_entity_poly.entity_id
_entity_poly.type
_entity_poly.pdbx_seq_one_letter_code
_entity_poly.pdbx_strand_id
1 'polypeptide(L)'
;MTATLAERIATVRARGGATMADLSADAVIGEDSVSYPLAQTPARQWRCDSDGVGIAVYEWGDETAPPLFLMHGGFDFARTFDVFAPLLAAGGWRVVSWDHRNHGDSDAAPFTSWSADIRDAVNVITSVTNVPSPIVGHSKGGAMALRLGQALPHKFTHLVNIDGLPSKRAAPDVSNHERTRLLQKDLSGWLDHKRASPEGQRKPGTLPELASRRARMNPRLSPQWLSYLVTVGAKHEADGWRWKIDPMMRMGGFGPWRPSWSLDGLPGLPMPFLGLLGLELEQMGWGTVPDDLRGFLPRHGHLETFTGVGHFIHAERPVETANVVLEFVS
;
A
#
# COMPACT_ATOMS: atom_id res chain seq x y z
N MET A 1 -14.04 -34.72 -2.45
CA MET A 1 -14.24 -33.50 -1.65
C MET A 1 -13.25 -32.46 -2.18
N THR A 2 -13.71 -31.32 -2.63
CA THR A 2 -12.85 -30.18 -3.03
C THR A 2 -12.23 -29.58 -1.77
N ALA A 3 -10.91 -29.33 -1.80
CA ALA A 3 -10.20 -28.71 -0.69
C ALA A 3 -10.81 -27.33 -0.34
N THR A 4 -10.89 -27.00 0.93
CA THR A 4 -11.33 -25.69 1.40
C THR A 4 -10.33 -24.60 0.99
N LEU A 5 -10.74 -23.33 0.97
CA LEU A 5 -9.83 -22.21 0.71
C LEU A 5 -8.63 -22.22 1.67
N ALA A 6 -8.86 -22.47 2.97
CA ALA A 6 -7.80 -22.54 3.97
C ALA A 6 -6.78 -23.65 3.66
N GLU A 7 -7.25 -24.85 3.25
CA GLU A 7 -6.36 -25.96 2.86
C GLU A 7 -5.55 -25.62 1.60
N ARG A 8 -6.16 -24.95 0.61
CA ARG A 8 -5.47 -24.53 -0.61
C ARG A 8 -4.40 -23.46 -0.29
N ILE A 9 -4.72 -22.45 0.52
CA ILE A 9 -3.76 -21.44 0.96
C ILE A 9 -2.62 -22.09 1.76
N ALA A 10 -2.91 -23.00 2.69
CA ALA A 10 -1.87 -23.71 3.43
C ALA A 10 -0.94 -24.49 2.50
N THR A 11 -1.48 -25.11 1.43
CA THR A 11 -0.69 -25.83 0.44
C THR A 11 0.25 -24.91 -0.33
N VAL A 12 -0.21 -23.73 -0.79
CA VAL A 12 0.66 -22.79 -1.52
C VAL A 12 1.70 -22.16 -0.61
N ARG A 13 1.37 -21.91 0.65
CA ARG A 13 2.34 -21.41 1.66
C ARG A 13 3.43 -22.43 1.96
N ALA A 14 3.09 -23.70 2.06
CA ALA A 14 4.07 -24.78 2.30
C ALA A 14 5.11 -24.93 1.18
N ARG A 15 4.84 -24.43 -0.03
CA ARG A 15 5.82 -24.37 -1.12
C ARG A 15 6.91 -23.33 -0.88
N GLY A 16 6.66 -22.37 0.00
CA GLY A 16 7.58 -21.26 0.29
C GLY A 16 7.81 -20.35 -0.93
N GLY A 17 8.96 -19.74 -0.99
CA GLY A 17 9.40 -18.87 -2.08
C GLY A 17 10.55 -17.95 -1.64
N ALA A 18 11.14 -17.23 -2.60
CA ALA A 18 12.20 -16.28 -2.30
C ALA A 18 11.74 -15.23 -1.31
N THR A 19 12.57 -14.98 -0.30
CA THR A 19 12.37 -13.94 0.72
C THR A 19 13.15 -12.70 0.35
N MET A 20 12.90 -11.58 1.06
CA MET A 20 13.72 -10.39 0.90
C MET A 20 15.21 -10.65 1.14
N ALA A 21 15.56 -11.51 2.11
CA ALA A 21 16.96 -11.85 2.38
C ALA A 21 17.60 -12.55 1.19
N ASP A 22 16.90 -13.51 0.59
CA ASP A 22 17.38 -14.24 -0.60
C ASP A 22 17.58 -13.28 -1.78
N LEU A 23 16.59 -12.43 -2.06
CA LEU A 23 16.65 -11.47 -3.15
C LEU A 23 17.74 -10.41 -2.95
N SER A 24 17.99 -9.99 -1.70
CA SER A 24 19.00 -8.97 -1.41
C SER A 24 20.43 -9.46 -1.65
N ALA A 25 20.68 -10.77 -1.59
CA ALA A 25 22.01 -11.34 -1.84
C ALA A 25 22.50 -11.08 -3.27
N ASP A 26 21.58 -11.03 -4.23
CA ASP A 26 21.90 -10.83 -5.66
C ASP A 26 21.63 -9.39 -6.15
N ALA A 27 21.34 -8.47 -5.24
CA ALA A 27 21.12 -7.07 -5.59
C ALA A 27 22.43 -6.37 -5.97
N VAL A 28 22.43 -5.61 -7.08
CA VAL A 28 23.58 -4.85 -7.56
C VAL A 28 23.34 -3.37 -7.30
N ILE A 29 24.24 -2.73 -6.55
CA ILE A 29 24.18 -1.31 -6.22
C ILE A 29 25.23 -0.57 -7.06
N GLY A 30 24.75 0.30 -7.95
CA GLY A 30 25.57 1.28 -8.67
C GLY A 30 25.62 2.61 -7.92
N GLU A 31 26.30 3.60 -8.53
CA GLU A 31 26.43 4.94 -7.94
C GLU A 31 25.07 5.66 -7.84
N ASP A 32 24.28 5.62 -8.92
CA ASP A 32 22.98 6.30 -9.03
C ASP A 32 21.81 5.37 -9.35
N SER A 33 21.99 4.05 -9.26
CA SER A 33 20.95 3.07 -9.56
C SER A 33 21.16 1.77 -8.80
N VAL A 34 20.08 1.06 -8.57
CA VAL A 34 20.09 -0.26 -7.94
C VAL A 34 19.27 -1.21 -8.79
N SER A 35 19.89 -2.32 -9.20
CA SER A 35 19.19 -3.49 -9.75
C SER A 35 18.80 -4.42 -8.60
N TYR A 36 17.56 -4.85 -8.58
CA TYR A 36 17.04 -5.73 -7.53
C TYR A 36 16.37 -6.96 -8.17
N PRO A 37 16.70 -8.19 -7.74
CA PRO A 37 16.16 -9.41 -8.33
C PRO A 37 14.64 -9.43 -8.32
N LEU A 38 14.05 -9.94 -9.40
CA LEU A 38 12.62 -9.98 -9.66
C LEU A 38 11.92 -8.62 -9.79
N ALA A 39 12.60 -7.50 -9.48
CA ALA A 39 12.01 -6.19 -9.73
C ALA A 39 11.90 -5.93 -11.23
N GLN A 40 10.70 -5.58 -11.69
CA GLN A 40 10.43 -5.28 -13.09
C GLN A 40 9.79 -3.90 -13.22
N THR A 41 10.31 -3.11 -14.13
CA THR A 41 9.70 -1.84 -14.51
C THR A 41 8.30 -2.10 -15.06
N PRO A 42 7.30 -1.26 -14.73
CA PRO A 42 5.98 -1.34 -15.31
C PRO A 42 6.02 -1.40 -16.84
N ALA A 43 5.22 -2.25 -17.43
CA ALA A 43 5.09 -2.37 -18.89
C ALA A 43 4.47 -1.10 -19.50
N ARG A 44 3.63 -0.42 -18.73
CA ARG A 44 2.98 0.85 -19.12
C ARG A 44 2.93 1.81 -17.95
N GLN A 45 3.02 3.09 -18.29
CA GLN A 45 2.79 4.21 -17.37
C GLN A 45 1.97 5.27 -18.11
N TRP A 46 0.93 5.78 -17.45
CA TRP A 46 0.07 6.82 -17.98
C TRP A 46 -0.49 7.71 -16.86
N ARG A 47 -1.24 8.73 -17.23
CA ARG A 47 -1.83 9.65 -16.25
C ARG A 47 -3.33 9.63 -16.34
N CYS A 48 -4.02 9.50 -15.21
CA CYS A 48 -5.45 9.68 -15.05
C CYS A 48 -5.70 11.10 -14.53
N ASP A 49 -6.56 11.85 -15.19
CA ASP A 49 -7.06 13.11 -14.63
C ASP A 49 -8.13 12.81 -13.58
N SER A 50 -7.91 13.29 -12.38
CA SER A 50 -8.85 13.19 -11.26
C SER A 50 -9.22 14.59 -10.77
N ASP A 51 -10.22 15.18 -11.42
CA ASP A 51 -10.72 16.53 -11.12
C ASP A 51 -9.59 17.59 -11.11
N GLY A 52 -8.74 17.56 -12.12
CA GLY A 52 -7.59 18.48 -12.28
C GLY A 52 -6.33 18.07 -11.50
N VAL A 53 -6.32 16.89 -10.89
CA VAL A 53 -5.12 16.27 -10.29
C VAL A 53 -4.70 15.10 -11.17
N GLY A 54 -3.50 15.19 -11.77
CA GLY A 54 -2.95 14.10 -12.56
C GLY A 54 -2.43 12.98 -11.66
N ILE A 55 -3.04 11.81 -11.76
CA ILE A 55 -2.65 10.60 -11.02
C ILE A 55 -1.78 9.73 -11.92
N ALA A 56 -0.56 9.42 -11.48
CA ALA A 56 0.35 8.53 -12.19
C ALA A 56 -0.08 7.07 -11.98
N VAL A 57 -0.29 6.36 -13.08
CA VAL A 57 -0.77 4.97 -13.10
C VAL A 57 0.27 4.08 -13.76
N TYR A 58 0.48 2.91 -13.19
CA TYR A 58 1.49 1.92 -13.59
C TYR A 58 0.82 0.57 -13.80
N GLU A 59 1.28 -0.17 -14.83
CA GLU A 59 0.70 -1.46 -15.16
C GLU A 59 1.78 -2.51 -15.44
N TRP A 60 1.57 -3.72 -14.94
CA TRP A 60 2.38 -4.90 -15.19
C TRP A 60 1.51 -5.99 -15.82
N GLY A 61 2.10 -6.81 -16.66
CA GLY A 61 1.41 -7.89 -17.37
C GLY A 61 0.82 -7.49 -18.71
N ASP A 62 0.04 -8.41 -19.28
CA ASP A 62 -0.60 -8.22 -20.58
C ASP A 62 -1.78 -7.23 -20.44
N GLU A 63 -1.88 -6.27 -21.36
CA GLU A 63 -2.96 -5.27 -21.36
C GLU A 63 -4.33 -5.86 -21.61
N THR A 64 -4.39 -7.02 -22.25
CA THR A 64 -5.64 -7.73 -22.56
C THR A 64 -6.09 -8.65 -21.43
N ALA A 65 -5.23 -8.91 -20.43
CA ALA A 65 -5.58 -9.71 -19.27
C ALA A 65 -6.59 -8.99 -18.35
N PRO A 66 -7.37 -9.73 -17.56
CA PRO A 66 -8.29 -9.15 -16.60
C PRO A 66 -7.56 -8.26 -15.58
N PRO A 67 -8.09 -7.07 -15.24
CA PRO A 67 -7.43 -6.17 -14.31
C PRO A 67 -7.51 -6.65 -12.87
N LEU A 68 -6.42 -6.41 -12.12
CA LEU A 68 -6.32 -6.51 -10.66
C LEU A 68 -5.75 -5.18 -10.13
N PHE A 69 -6.46 -4.55 -9.22
CA PHE A 69 -6.05 -3.26 -8.67
C PHE A 69 -5.19 -3.44 -7.43
N LEU A 70 -4.11 -2.65 -7.33
CA LEU A 70 -3.13 -2.74 -6.25
C LEU A 70 -2.84 -1.35 -5.67
N MET A 71 -3.11 -1.16 -4.37
CA MET A 71 -3.03 0.15 -3.70
C MET A 71 -1.93 0.16 -2.66
N HIS A 72 -1.01 1.13 -2.76
CA HIS A 72 0.12 1.28 -1.83
C HIS A 72 -0.26 1.91 -0.48
N GLY A 73 0.63 1.77 0.49
CA GLY A 73 0.51 2.34 1.84
C GLY A 73 0.74 3.86 1.90
N GLY A 74 0.51 4.46 3.05
CA GLY A 74 0.86 5.87 3.29
C GLY A 74 2.38 6.08 3.28
N PHE A 75 2.84 7.23 2.77
CA PHE A 75 4.26 7.57 2.63
C PHE A 75 5.04 6.60 1.72
N ASP A 76 4.35 5.92 0.81
CA ASP A 76 4.88 4.99 -0.16
C ASP A 76 4.47 5.42 -1.59
N PHE A 77 4.60 4.58 -2.57
CA PHE A 77 4.28 4.83 -3.98
C PHE A 77 4.06 3.50 -4.72
N ALA A 78 3.48 3.55 -5.93
CA ALA A 78 3.09 2.35 -6.67
C ALA A 78 4.27 1.42 -6.98
N ARG A 79 5.45 1.97 -7.25
CA ARG A 79 6.64 1.17 -7.60
C ARG A 79 7.28 0.43 -6.41
N THR A 80 6.72 0.55 -5.19
CA THR A 80 7.01 -0.39 -4.09
C THR A 80 6.59 -1.82 -4.45
N PHE A 81 5.74 -1.99 -5.45
CA PHE A 81 5.26 -3.26 -5.95
C PHE A 81 6.05 -3.83 -7.13
N ASP A 82 7.20 -3.24 -7.51
CA ASP A 82 8.01 -3.68 -8.67
C ASP A 82 8.48 -5.16 -8.60
N VAL A 83 8.45 -5.80 -7.42
CA VAL A 83 8.63 -7.25 -7.26
C VAL A 83 7.29 -7.98 -7.18
N PHE A 84 6.35 -7.45 -6.40
CA PHE A 84 5.09 -8.12 -6.10
C PHE A 84 4.12 -8.12 -7.29
N ALA A 85 3.99 -6.99 -7.99
CA ALA A 85 3.09 -6.87 -9.12
C ALA A 85 3.44 -7.79 -10.31
N PRO A 86 4.71 -7.95 -10.69
CA PRO A 86 5.11 -8.95 -11.71
C PRO A 86 4.74 -10.38 -11.36
N LEU A 87 4.79 -10.75 -10.08
CA LEU A 87 4.40 -12.09 -9.63
C LEU A 87 2.89 -12.33 -9.80
N LEU A 88 2.08 -11.31 -9.51
CA LEU A 88 0.63 -11.36 -9.78
C LEU A 88 0.34 -11.37 -11.28
N ALA A 89 1.10 -10.60 -12.07
CA ALA A 89 0.98 -10.57 -13.52
C ALA A 89 1.34 -11.92 -14.15
N ALA A 90 2.35 -12.62 -13.65
CA ALA A 90 2.69 -13.96 -14.06
C ALA A 90 1.56 -14.98 -13.78
N GLY A 91 0.66 -14.68 -12.84
CA GLY A 91 -0.59 -15.40 -12.57
C GLY A 91 -1.72 -15.10 -13.55
N GLY A 92 -1.48 -14.31 -14.60
CA GLY A 92 -2.46 -14.01 -15.65
C GLY A 92 -3.27 -12.72 -15.44
N TRP A 93 -2.81 -11.82 -14.57
CA TRP A 93 -3.50 -10.56 -14.29
C TRP A 93 -2.82 -9.35 -14.99
N ARG A 94 -3.62 -8.39 -15.44
CA ARG A 94 -3.18 -7.02 -15.69
C ARG A 94 -3.18 -6.28 -14.36
N VAL A 95 -2.02 -6.17 -13.72
CA VAL A 95 -1.91 -5.50 -12.42
C VAL A 95 -1.82 -3.99 -12.63
N VAL A 96 -2.75 -3.25 -12.03
CA VAL A 96 -2.84 -1.78 -12.13
C VAL A 96 -2.65 -1.17 -10.75
N SER A 97 -1.64 -0.32 -10.61
CA SER A 97 -1.38 0.45 -9.40
C SER A 97 -1.21 1.93 -9.75
N TRP A 98 -1.37 2.82 -8.78
CA TRP A 98 -1.18 4.25 -8.98
C TRP A 98 -0.55 4.90 -7.75
N ASP A 99 0.15 5.99 -7.97
CA ASP A 99 0.58 6.85 -6.88
C ASP A 99 -0.61 7.65 -6.37
N HIS A 100 -0.87 7.59 -5.07
CA HIS A 100 -1.86 8.48 -4.46
C HIS A 100 -1.45 9.94 -4.68
N ARG A 101 -2.41 10.89 -4.68
CA ARG A 101 -2.07 12.33 -4.72
C ARG A 101 -0.99 12.66 -3.71
N ASN A 102 -0.10 13.57 -4.01
CA ASN A 102 1.04 13.96 -3.18
C ASN A 102 2.10 12.86 -2.95
N HIS A 103 2.04 11.76 -3.70
CA HIS A 103 3.03 10.67 -3.66
C HIS A 103 3.57 10.39 -5.07
N GLY A 104 4.81 9.91 -5.14
CA GLY A 104 5.42 9.42 -6.37
C GLY A 104 5.42 10.45 -7.50
N ASP A 105 4.94 10.04 -8.66
CA ASP A 105 4.84 10.88 -9.85
C ASP A 105 3.42 11.48 -10.05
N SER A 106 2.51 11.29 -9.09
CA SER A 106 1.23 12.00 -9.06
C SER A 106 1.41 13.47 -8.66
N ASP A 107 0.48 14.32 -9.10
CA ASP A 107 0.55 15.74 -8.82
C ASP A 107 0.42 16.04 -7.33
N ALA A 108 1.11 17.10 -6.91
CA ALA A 108 0.87 17.73 -5.63
C ALA A 108 -0.50 18.41 -5.64
N ALA A 109 -1.32 18.09 -4.66
CA ALA A 109 -2.65 18.67 -4.48
C ALA A 109 -2.71 19.44 -3.16
N PRO A 110 -3.30 20.64 -3.15
CA PRO A 110 -3.35 21.49 -1.95
C PRO A 110 -4.24 20.90 -0.85
N PHE A 111 -5.07 19.91 -1.20
CA PHE A 111 -5.98 19.25 -0.27
C PHE A 111 -5.79 17.73 -0.32
N THR A 112 -5.49 17.16 0.84
CA THR A 112 -5.35 15.72 1.05
C THR A 112 -6.38 15.26 2.08
N SER A 113 -7.14 14.24 1.73
CA SER A 113 -8.10 13.60 2.63
C SER A 113 -8.43 12.19 2.15
N TRP A 114 -8.97 11.37 3.04
CA TRP A 114 -9.49 10.05 2.68
C TRP A 114 -10.50 10.11 1.52
N SER A 115 -11.39 11.12 1.54
CA SER A 115 -12.41 11.27 0.49
C SER A 115 -11.80 11.66 -0.85
N ALA A 116 -10.73 12.45 -0.85
CA ALA A 116 -10.01 12.81 -2.06
C ALA A 116 -9.29 11.59 -2.65
N ASP A 117 -8.55 10.84 -1.82
CA ASP A 117 -7.87 9.61 -2.25
C ASP A 117 -8.85 8.55 -2.79
N ILE A 118 -10.03 8.40 -2.17
CA ILE A 118 -11.09 7.49 -2.62
C ILE A 118 -11.63 7.91 -4.00
N ARG A 119 -11.84 9.22 -4.23
CA ARG A 119 -12.28 9.71 -5.55
C ARG A 119 -11.23 9.47 -6.62
N ASP A 120 -9.95 9.70 -6.32
CA ASP A 120 -8.86 9.38 -7.25
C ASP A 120 -8.87 7.90 -7.62
N ALA A 121 -9.00 7.03 -6.62
CA ALA A 121 -9.08 5.59 -6.84
C ALA A 121 -10.27 5.22 -7.74
N VAL A 122 -11.45 5.80 -7.52
CA VAL A 122 -12.64 5.57 -8.38
C VAL A 122 -12.36 6.03 -9.81
N ASN A 123 -11.75 7.20 -10.01
CA ASN A 123 -11.44 7.71 -11.35
C ASN A 123 -10.43 6.79 -12.06
N VAL A 124 -9.38 6.34 -11.40
CA VAL A 124 -8.43 5.37 -11.98
C VAL A 124 -9.14 4.05 -12.32
N ILE A 125 -9.87 3.45 -11.37
CA ILE A 125 -10.55 2.16 -11.58
C ILE A 125 -11.52 2.24 -12.77
N THR A 126 -12.34 3.29 -12.84
CA THR A 126 -13.32 3.45 -13.92
C THR A 126 -12.69 3.78 -15.27
N SER A 127 -11.49 4.38 -15.28
CA SER A 127 -10.72 4.60 -16.52
C SER A 127 -10.13 3.31 -17.08
N VAL A 128 -9.90 2.29 -16.22
CA VAL A 128 -9.33 1.00 -16.61
C VAL A 128 -10.42 0.03 -17.07
N THR A 129 -11.50 -0.08 -16.29
CA THR A 129 -12.56 -1.07 -16.58
C THR A 129 -13.90 -0.73 -15.92
N ASN A 130 -14.98 -1.23 -16.55
CA ASN A 130 -16.31 -1.27 -15.94
C ASN A 130 -16.67 -2.68 -15.42
N VAL A 131 -15.82 -3.68 -15.65
CA VAL A 131 -16.03 -5.05 -15.17
C VAL A 131 -15.57 -5.15 -13.70
N PRO A 132 -16.37 -5.82 -12.83
CA PRO A 132 -15.93 -6.08 -11.46
C PRO A 132 -14.60 -6.82 -11.41
N SER A 133 -13.68 -6.38 -10.55
CA SER A 133 -12.31 -6.87 -10.54
C SER A 133 -11.78 -7.02 -9.10
N PRO A 134 -10.75 -7.84 -8.84
CA PRO A 134 -10.11 -7.91 -7.54
C PRO A 134 -9.43 -6.59 -7.15
N ILE A 135 -9.47 -6.26 -5.86
CA ILE A 135 -8.73 -5.14 -5.29
C ILE A 135 -7.85 -5.62 -4.13
N VAL A 136 -6.59 -5.24 -4.17
CA VAL A 136 -5.57 -5.56 -3.16
C VAL A 136 -5.02 -4.26 -2.61
N GLY A 137 -4.93 -4.10 -1.31
CA GLY A 137 -4.39 -2.88 -0.72
C GLY A 137 -3.48 -3.16 0.47
N HIS A 138 -2.33 -2.47 0.51
CA HIS A 138 -1.39 -2.50 1.63
C HIS A 138 -1.61 -1.32 2.57
N SER A 139 -1.65 -1.56 3.87
CA SER A 139 -1.69 -0.50 4.90
C SER A 139 -2.82 0.53 4.65
N LYS A 140 -2.52 1.81 4.42
CA LYS A 140 -3.49 2.84 3.99
C LYS A 140 -4.31 2.37 2.78
N GLY A 141 -3.65 1.79 1.77
CA GLY A 141 -4.32 1.23 0.59
C GLY A 141 -5.32 0.13 0.95
N GLY A 142 -4.99 -0.70 1.95
CA GLY A 142 -5.91 -1.72 2.49
C GLY A 142 -7.14 -1.12 3.16
N ALA A 143 -6.96 -0.08 3.96
CA ALA A 143 -8.07 0.65 4.58
C ALA A 143 -8.93 1.39 3.53
N MET A 144 -8.31 1.90 2.45
CA MET A 144 -9.04 2.49 1.31
C MET A 144 -9.81 1.44 0.52
N ALA A 145 -9.22 0.26 0.27
CA ALA A 145 -9.90 -0.86 -0.40
C ALA A 145 -11.16 -1.29 0.36
N LEU A 146 -11.12 -1.34 1.71
CA LEU A 146 -12.31 -1.58 2.54
C LEU A 146 -13.40 -0.55 2.30
N ARG A 147 -13.05 0.74 2.25
CA ARG A 147 -14.01 1.83 1.99
C ARG A 147 -14.62 1.72 0.60
N LEU A 148 -13.80 1.40 -0.39
CA LEU A 148 -14.26 1.17 -1.77
C LEU A 148 -15.20 -0.04 -1.85
N GLY A 149 -14.84 -1.16 -1.22
CA GLY A 149 -15.68 -2.36 -1.14
C GLY A 149 -17.02 -2.13 -0.45
N GLN A 150 -17.07 -1.26 0.56
CA GLN A 150 -18.31 -0.87 1.24
C GLN A 150 -19.16 0.08 0.39
N ALA A 151 -18.54 1.08 -0.26
CA ALA A 151 -19.24 2.11 -1.02
C ALA A 151 -19.67 1.64 -2.41
N LEU A 152 -18.88 0.80 -3.07
CA LEU A 152 -19.06 0.38 -4.46
C LEU A 152 -18.90 -1.15 -4.60
N PRO A 153 -19.65 -1.97 -3.84
CA PRO A 153 -19.43 -3.42 -3.80
C PRO A 153 -19.55 -4.10 -5.16
N HIS A 154 -20.36 -3.54 -6.06
CA HIS A 154 -20.56 -4.06 -7.42
C HIS A 154 -19.32 -3.91 -8.33
N LYS A 155 -18.32 -3.14 -7.92
CA LYS A 155 -17.06 -2.95 -8.66
C LYS A 155 -16.00 -4.02 -8.33
N PHE A 156 -16.20 -4.82 -7.28
CA PHE A 156 -15.14 -5.71 -6.79
C PHE A 156 -15.61 -7.15 -6.66
N THR A 157 -14.81 -8.08 -7.21
CA THR A 157 -15.02 -9.52 -7.07
C THR A 157 -14.44 -10.06 -5.78
N HIS A 158 -13.26 -9.58 -5.39
CA HIS A 158 -12.50 -9.99 -4.20
C HIS A 158 -11.82 -8.78 -3.57
N LEU A 159 -11.62 -8.80 -2.26
CA LEU A 159 -10.88 -7.79 -1.53
C LEU A 159 -9.78 -8.43 -0.70
N VAL A 160 -8.53 -8.03 -0.96
CA VAL A 160 -7.36 -8.44 -0.16
C VAL A 160 -6.82 -7.24 0.61
N ASN A 161 -6.65 -7.40 1.91
CA ASN A 161 -6.10 -6.39 2.80
C ASN A 161 -4.76 -6.88 3.37
N ILE A 162 -3.66 -6.26 2.93
CA ILE A 162 -2.31 -6.59 3.39
C ILE A 162 -1.93 -5.62 4.52
N ASP A 163 -2.01 -6.08 5.74
CA ASP A 163 -1.67 -5.37 6.99
C ASP A 163 -2.24 -3.94 7.08
N GLY A 164 -3.46 -3.77 6.57
CA GLY A 164 -4.20 -2.50 6.58
C GLY A 164 -5.41 -2.50 7.50
N LEU A 165 -5.53 -3.48 8.39
CA LEU A 165 -6.59 -3.58 9.39
C LEU A 165 -6.11 -2.97 10.71
N PRO A 166 -6.84 -1.99 11.27
CA PRO A 166 -6.46 -1.38 12.53
C PRO A 166 -6.73 -2.30 13.72
N SER A 167 -6.01 -2.06 14.80
CA SER A 167 -6.28 -2.67 16.10
C SER A 167 -6.82 -1.62 17.09
N LYS A 168 -8.01 -1.85 17.66
CA LYS A 168 -8.54 -0.98 18.73
C LYS A 168 -7.66 -1.04 19.98
N ARG A 169 -6.93 -2.14 20.18
CA ARG A 169 -6.00 -2.33 21.30
C ARG A 169 -4.75 -1.46 21.13
N ALA A 170 -4.14 -1.48 19.94
CA ALA A 170 -2.93 -0.73 19.65
C ALA A 170 -3.21 0.75 19.32
N ALA A 171 -4.34 1.02 18.68
CA ALA A 171 -4.79 2.36 18.29
C ALA A 171 -6.26 2.55 18.71
N PRO A 172 -6.54 2.84 19.98
CA PRO A 172 -7.92 3.02 20.46
C PRO A 172 -8.58 4.24 19.81
N ASP A 173 -9.89 4.16 19.67
CA ASP A 173 -10.67 5.31 19.22
C ASP A 173 -10.51 6.49 20.16
N VAL A 174 -10.29 7.67 19.60
CA VAL A 174 -10.28 8.91 20.37
C VAL A 174 -11.72 9.41 20.61
N SER A 175 -11.93 10.05 21.74
CA SER A 175 -13.21 10.71 22.05
C SER A 175 -13.51 11.84 21.05
N ASN A 176 -14.80 12.25 20.97
CA ASN A 176 -15.19 13.37 20.11
C ASN A 176 -14.44 14.66 20.45
N HIS A 177 -14.19 14.92 21.73
CA HIS A 177 -13.44 16.11 22.19
C HIS A 177 -11.98 16.04 21.75
N GLU A 178 -11.32 14.92 21.93
CA GLU A 178 -9.94 14.70 21.49
C GLU A 178 -9.80 14.82 19.96
N ARG A 179 -10.79 14.33 19.21
CA ARG A 179 -10.81 14.49 17.74
C ARG A 179 -10.81 15.95 17.32
N THR A 180 -11.58 16.80 18.00
CA THR A 180 -11.61 18.25 17.75
C THR A 180 -10.24 18.86 18.03
N ARG A 181 -9.59 18.47 19.13
CA ARG A 181 -8.23 18.91 19.44
C ARG A 181 -7.20 18.46 18.41
N LEU A 182 -7.28 17.21 17.94
CA LEU A 182 -6.40 16.69 16.89
C LEU A 182 -6.59 17.48 15.60
N LEU A 183 -7.82 17.73 15.17
CA LEU A 183 -8.11 18.55 13.99
C LEU A 183 -7.54 19.96 14.13
N GLN A 184 -7.70 20.58 15.29
CA GLN A 184 -7.13 21.91 15.57
C GLN A 184 -5.60 21.90 15.47
N LYS A 185 -4.95 20.86 16.03
CA LYS A 185 -3.49 20.67 15.96
C LYS A 185 -3.03 20.48 14.51
N ASP A 186 -3.73 19.67 13.74
CA ASP A 186 -3.42 19.40 12.34
C ASP A 186 -3.53 20.67 11.49
N LEU A 187 -4.60 21.45 11.66
CA LEU A 187 -4.79 22.72 10.96
C LEU A 187 -3.72 23.76 11.34
N SER A 188 -3.39 23.88 12.63
CA SER A 188 -2.32 24.78 13.08
C SER A 188 -0.97 24.36 12.50
N GLY A 189 -0.63 23.08 12.56
CA GLY A 189 0.61 22.54 11.99
C GLY A 189 0.70 22.75 10.47
N TRP A 190 -0.41 22.60 9.76
CA TRP A 190 -0.47 22.90 8.33
C TRP A 190 -0.21 24.37 8.02
N LEU A 191 -0.83 25.30 8.78
CA LEU A 191 -0.62 26.74 8.62
C LEU A 191 0.84 27.13 8.91
N ASP A 192 1.43 26.57 9.96
CA ASP A 192 2.81 26.82 10.33
C ASP A 192 3.78 26.28 9.27
N HIS A 193 3.51 25.10 8.74
CA HIS A 193 4.31 24.54 7.64
C HIS A 193 4.25 25.42 6.40
N LYS A 194 3.07 25.90 6.00
CA LYS A 194 2.91 26.82 4.85
C LYS A 194 3.67 28.13 5.03
N ARG A 195 3.76 28.64 6.26
CA ARG A 195 4.53 29.87 6.57
C ARG A 195 6.04 29.63 6.55
N ALA A 196 6.48 28.48 7.08
CA ALA A 196 7.89 28.18 7.25
C ALA A 196 8.57 27.64 5.99
N SER A 197 7.82 27.01 5.07
CA SER A 197 8.36 26.36 3.90
C SER A 197 7.46 26.58 2.68
N PRO A 198 7.48 27.78 2.09
CA PRO A 198 6.64 28.09 0.92
C PRO A 198 6.88 27.15 -0.27
N GLU A 199 8.10 26.60 -0.38
CA GLU A 199 8.50 25.72 -1.48
C GLU A 199 8.34 24.23 -1.15
N GLY A 200 8.07 23.87 0.11
CA GLY A 200 7.65 22.54 0.55
C GLY A 200 8.51 21.36 0.12
N GLN A 201 9.82 21.53 -0.10
CA GLN A 201 10.67 20.46 -0.63
C GLN A 201 11.22 19.54 0.45
N ARG A 202 11.38 18.24 0.10
CA ARG A 202 12.08 17.26 0.93
C ARG A 202 13.58 17.56 0.99
N LYS A 203 14.21 17.31 2.15
CA LYS A 203 15.66 17.46 2.32
C LYS A 203 16.41 16.54 1.34
N PRO A 204 17.37 17.05 0.54
CA PRO A 204 18.18 16.25 -0.36
C PRO A 204 19.15 15.34 0.40
N GLY A 205 19.74 14.40 -0.31
CA GLY A 205 20.80 13.54 0.17
C GLY A 205 21.30 12.60 -0.89
N THR A 206 22.33 11.83 -0.58
CA THR A 206 22.79 10.72 -1.40
C THR A 206 21.80 9.56 -1.37
N LEU A 207 21.91 8.62 -2.30
CA LEU A 207 21.12 7.39 -2.32
C LEU A 207 21.23 6.63 -0.98
N PRO A 208 22.44 6.36 -0.44
CA PRO A 208 22.57 5.70 0.86
C PRO A 208 21.95 6.49 2.02
N GLU A 209 22.02 7.82 2.01
CA GLU A 209 21.42 8.65 3.05
C GLU A 209 19.88 8.57 3.03
N LEU A 210 19.25 8.59 1.85
CA LEU A 210 17.81 8.44 1.73
C LEU A 210 17.37 7.04 2.15
N ALA A 211 18.07 5.99 1.72
CA ALA A 211 17.85 4.62 2.14
C ALA A 211 17.94 4.47 3.67
N SER A 212 19.00 5.04 4.27
CA SER A 212 19.20 5.03 5.73
C SER A 212 18.10 5.80 6.49
N ARG A 213 17.61 6.93 5.92
CA ARG A 213 16.47 7.65 6.52
C ARG A 213 15.20 6.82 6.48
N ARG A 214 14.97 6.08 5.39
CA ARG A 214 13.82 5.17 5.25
C ARG A 214 13.94 3.97 6.20
N ALA A 215 15.14 3.41 6.39
CA ALA A 215 15.40 2.28 7.28
C ALA A 215 14.96 2.54 8.73
N ARG A 216 15.01 3.78 9.20
CA ARG A 216 14.52 4.12 10.55
C ARG A 216 13.02 3.90 10.73
N MET A 217 12.25 4.01 9.65
CA MET A 217 10.80 3.78 9.65
C MET A 217 10.45 2.33 9.28
N ASN A 218 11.35 1.67 8.53
CA ASN A 218 11.17 0.32 8.00
C ASN A 218 12.42 -0.53 8.31
N PRO A 219 12.69 -0.83 9.58
CA PRO A 219 13.96 -1.47 9.99
C PRO A 219 14.11 -2.92 9.54
N ARG A 220 13.01 -3.55 9.11
CA ARG A 220 12.99 -4.94 8.65
C ARG A 220 13.30 -5.08 7.16
N LEU A 221 13.17 -3.99 6.38
CA LEU A 221 13.50 -4.00 4.96
C LEU A 221 15.02 -3.97 4.74
N SER A 222 15.52 -4.76 3.79
CA SER A 222 16.95 -4.83 3.52
C SER A 222 17.50 -3.50 3.00
N PRO A 223 18.77 -3.17 3.29
CA PRO A 223 19.40 -1.96 2.75
C PRO A 223 19.36 -1.91 1.22
N GLN A 224 19.49 -3.04 0.55
CA GLN A 224 19.46 -3.16 -0.90
C GLN A 224 18.08 -2.81 -1.45
N TRP A 225 17.01 -3.35 -0.83
CA TRP A 225 15.64 -3.00 -1.20
C TRP A 225 15.35 -1.51 -0.97
N LEU A 226 15.78 -0.97 0.18
CA LEU A 226 15.63 0.45 0.48
C LEU A 226 16.38 1.34 -0.53
N SER A 227 17.57 0.91 -0.97
CA SER A 227 18.32 1.62 -2.01
C SER A 227 17.60 1.56 -3.36
N TYR A 228 17.05 0.40 -3.73
CA TYR A 228 16.19 0.27 -4.92
C TYR A 228 15.00 1.22 -4.85
N LEU A 229 14.30 1.28 -3.72
CA LEU A 229 13.18 2.19 -3.55
C LEU A 229 13.58 3.66 -3.72
N VAL A 230 14.79 4.07 -3.34
CA VAL A 230 15.27 5.44 -3.61
C VAL A 230 15.35 5.70 -5.12
N THR A 231 15.91 4.76 -5.89
CA THR A 231 16.08 4.96 -7.34
C THR A 231 14.75 5.08 -8.10
N VAL A 232 13.68 4.49 -7.59
CA VAL A 232 12.35 4.50 -8.25
C VAL A 232 11.37 5.49 -7.62
N GLY A 233 11.51 5.79 -6.32
CA GLY A 233 10.60 6.64 -5.56
C GLY A 233 11.15 8.02 -5.22
N ALA A 234 12.37 8.34 -5.62
CA ALA A 234 12.97 9.65 -5.47
C ALA A 234 13.36 10.25 -6.82
N LYS A 235 13.52 11.57 -6.88
CA LYS A 235 14.08 12.28 -8.02
C LYS A 235 15.53 12.66 -7.72
N HIS A 236 16.39 12.54 -8.72
CA HIS A 236 17.78 12.99 -8.65
C HIS A 236 17.86 14.42 -9.21
N GLU A 237 18.30 15.36 -8.43
CA GLU A 237 18.47 16.77 -8.77
C GLU A 237 19.95 17.18 -8.61
N ALA A 238 20.31 18.40 -9.01
CA ALA A 238 21.69 18.88 -8.97
C ALA A 238 22.35 18.82 -7.59
N ASP A 239 21.56 18.90 -6.52
CA ASP A 239 22.00 18.87 -5.11
C ASP A 239 21.74 17.53 -4.40
N GLY A 240 21.28 16.49 -5.14
CA GLY A 240 21.08 15.14 -4.65
C GLY A 240 19.68 14.59 -4.82
N TRP A 241 19.43 13.44 -4.21
CA TRP A 241 18.18 12.72 -4.26
C TRP A 241 17.12 13.31 -3.30
N ARG A 242 15.84 13.34 -3.73
CA ARG A 242 14.69 13.73 -2.91
C ARG A 242 13.55 12.77 -3.10
N TRP A 243 12.94 12.29 -2.01
CA TRP A 243 11.72 11.51 -2.08
C TRP A 243 10.58 12.28 -2.77
N LYS A 244 9.89 11.66 -3.70
CA LYS A 244 8.70 12.16 -4.39
C LYS A 244 7.44 12.04 -3.51
N ILE A 245 7.51 12.52 -2.28
CA ILE A 245 6.39 12.53 -1.34
C ILE A 245 6.28 13.94 -0.80
N ASP A 246 5.12 14.58 -0.96
CA ASP A 246 4.91 15.94 -0.48
C ASP A 246 5.10 16.02 1.04
N PRO A 247 5.91 16.96 1.56
CA PRO A 247 6.06 17.17 3.00
C PRO A 247 4.75 17.42 3.73
N MET A 248 3.75 17.98 3.06
CA MET A 248 2.38 18.19 3.57
C MET A 248 1.71 16.91 4.07
N MET A 249 2.11 15.75 3.58
CA MET A 249 1.60 14.45 4.05
C MET A 249 1.83 14.20 5.55
N ARG A 250 2.75 14.93 6.18
CA ARG A 250 2.97 14.87 7.63
C ARG A 250 1.98 15.70 8.44
N MET A 251 1.23 16.59 7.79
CA MET A 251 0.35 17.57 8.42
C MET A 251 -1.12 17.12 8.42
N GLY A 252 -1.40 15.88 8.75
CA GLY A 252 -2.75 15.40 8.97
C GLY A 252 -3.53 15.00 7.72
N GLY A 253 -2.85 14.59 6.65
CA GLY A 253 -3.49 14.08 5.42
C GLY A 253 -4.47 12.92 5.62
N PHE A 254 -4.53 12.37 6.82
CA PHE A 254 -5.46 11.30 7.19
C PHE A 254 -6.71 11.80 7.91
N GLY A 255 -6.71 13.01 8.45
CA GLY A 255 -7.76 13.53 9.31
C GLY A 255 -7.93 12.73 10.60
N PRO A 256 -8.84 13.13 11.50
CA PRO A 256 -9.17 12.37 12.71
C PRO A 256 -9.87 11.06 12.32
N TRP A 257 -9.14 9.95 12.38
CA TRP A 257 -9.61 8.63 12.01
C TRP A 257 -9.89 7.77 13.25
N ARG A 258 -10.81 6.81 13.12
CA ARG A 258 -11.15 5.84 14.17
C ARG A 258 -11.00 4.41 13.65
N PRO A 259 -10.33 3.51 14.37
CA PRO A 259 -10.30 2.08 14.06
C PRO A 259 -11.70 1.47 13.84
N SER A 260 -12.68 1.84 14.65
CA SER A 260 -14.06 1.38 14.53
C SER A 260 -14.64 1.63 13.14
N TRP A 261 -14.32 2.72 12.48
CA TRP A 261 -14.86 3.01 11.14
C TRP A 261 -14.49 1.96 10.08
N SER A 262 -13.33 1.32 10.21
CA SER A 262 -12.95 0.22 9.33
C SER A 262 -13.50 -1.12 9.83
N LEU A 263 -13.41 -1.37 11.13
CA LEU A 263 -13.79 -2.65 11.73
C LEU A 263 -15.32 -2.86 11.75
N ASP A 264 -16.10 -1.85 12.12
CA ASP A 264 -17.55 -1.99 12.22
C ASP A 264 -18.23 -2.20 10.85
N GLY A 265 -17.59 -1.73 9.78
CA GLY A 265 -18.06 -1.96 8.41
C GLY A 265 -17.56 -3.27 7.77
N LEU A 266 -16.59 -3.94 8.37
CA LEU A 266 -15.98 -5.15 7.81
C LEU A 266 -16.96 -6.33 7.70
N PRO A 267 -17.83 -6.63 8.70
CA PRO A 267 -18.80 -7.73 8.61
C PRO A 267 -19.80 -7.61 7.45
N GLY A 268 -20.05 -6.38 6.98
CA GLY A 268 -21.01 -6.08 5.92
C GLY A 268 -20.45 -6.17 4.50
N LEU A 269 -19.19 -6.57 4.31
CA LEU A 269 -18.62 -6.74 2.98
C LEU A 269 -19.29 -7.91 2.25
N PRO A 270 -19.87 -7.69 1.05
CA PRO A 270 -20.59 -8.75 0.34
C PRO A 270 -19.68 -9.65 -0.50
N MET A 271 -18.44 -9.17 -0.85
CA MET A 271 -17.49 -9.96 -1.60
C MET A 271 -16.59 -10.80 -0.68
N PRO A 272 -15.96 -11.87 -1.20
CA PRO A 272 -14.89 -12.58 -0.53
C PRO A 272 -13.79 -11.63 -0.03
N PHE A 273 -13.32 -11.84 1.20
CA PHE A 273 -12.34 -11.02 1.87
C PHE A 273 -11.17 -11.85 2.39
N LEU A 274 -9.95 -11.39 2.12
CA LEU A 274 -8.72 -11.94 2.68
C LEU A 274 -7.94 -10.87 3.43
N GLY A 275 -7.71 -11.07 4.72
CA GLY A 275 -6.79 -10.28 5.53
C GLY A 275 -5.45 -10.99 5.67
N LEU A 276 -4.35 -10.28 5.45
CA LEU A 276 -2.98 -10.75 5.72
C LEU A 276 -2.39 -9.91 6.84
N LEU A 277 -1.86 -10.54 7.88
CA LEU A 277 -1.27 -9.86 9.03
C LEU A 277 0.18 -10.28 9.21
N GLY A 278 1.10 -9.30 9.28
CA GLY A 278 2.45 -9.48 9.79
C GLY A 278 2.43 -9.42 11.32
N LEU A 279 3.01 -10.43 11.98
CA LEU A 279 2.96 -10.52 13.44
C LEU A 279 4.08 -9.80 14.17
N GLU A 280 5.11 -9.35 13.42
CA GLU A 280 6.21 -8.57 14.02
C GLU A 280 5.83 -7.10 14.15
N LEU A 281 6.04 -6.54 15.33
CA LEU A 281 5.71 -5.14 15.61
C LEU A 281 6.68 -4.20 14.89
N GLU A 282 6.13 -3.24 14.16
CA GLU A 282 6.86 -2.16 13.50
C GLU A 282 6.21 -0.80 13.78
N GLN A 283 7.01 0.26 13.70
CA GLN A 283 6.54 1.63 13.92
C GLN A 283 5.43 2.04 12.95
N MET A 284 5.48 1.55 11.71
CA MET A 284 4.49 1.84 10.67
C MET A 284 3.27 0.90 10.71
N GLY A 285 3.39 -0.24 11.39
CA GLY A 285 2.33 -1.25 11.47
C GLY A 285 1.26 -0.92 12.51
N TRP A 286 0.10 -1.53 12.37
CA TRP A 286 -1.01 -1.39 13.30
C TRP A 286 -0.89 -2.26 14.56
N GLY A 287 0.05 -3.20 14.58
CA GLY A 287 0.20 -4.18 15.66
C GLY A 287 -1.07 -5.03 15.87
N THR A 288 -1.81 -5.25 14.79
CA THR A 288 -3.05 -6.04 14.80
C THR A 288 -2.72 -7.52 14.89
N VAL A 289 -3.42 -8.23 15.76
CA VAL A 289 -3.35 -9.68 15.88
C VAL A 289 -4.73 -10.29 15.56
N PRO A 290 -4.81 -11.60 15.24
CA PRO A 290 -6.08 -12.23 14.87
C PRO A 290 -7.20 -11.99 15.88
N ASP A 291 -6.91 -11.98 17.17
CA ASP A 291 -7.91 -11.78 18.23
C ASP A 291 -8.52 -10.36 18.21
N ASP A 292 -7.78 -9.36 17.74
CA ASP A 292 -8.30 -8.00 17.58
C ASP A 292 -9.43 -7.91 16.52
N LEU A 293 -9.46 -8.88 15.61
CA LEU A 293 -10.42 -8.96 14.49
C LEU A 293 -11.53 -9.97 14.73
N ARG A 294 -11.47 -10.73 15.84
CA ARG A 294 -12.48 -11.74 16.17
C ARG A 294 -13.86 -11.10 16.26
N GLY A 295 -14.79 -11.62 15.49
CA GLY A 295 -16.16 -11.09 15.41
C GLY A 295 -16.37 -9.94 14.42
N PHE A 296 -15.31 -9.43 13.77
CA PHE A 296 -15.44 -8.41 12.73
C PHE A 296 -15.31 -8.99 11.31
N LEU A 297 -14.77 -10.19 11.13
CA LEU A 297 -14.61 -10.77 9.81
C LEU A 297 -15.96 -10.97 9.11
N PRO A 298 -16.05 -10.68 7.80
CA PRO A 298 -17.25 -10.95 7.02
C PRO A 298 -17.49 -12.46 6.91
N ARG A 299 -18.72 -12.85 6.54
CA ARG A 299 -19.11 -14.28 6.45
C ARG A 299 -18.17 -15.11 5.55
N HIS A 300 -17.66 -14.52 4.49
CA HIS A 300 -16.71 -15.12 3.54
C HIS A 300 -15.31 -14.55 3.72
N GLY A 301 -14.98 -14.12 4.92
CA GLY A 301 -13.68 -13.57 5.28
C GLY A 301 -12.72 -14.66 5.72
N HIS A 302 -11.49 -14.55 5.25
CA HIS A 302 -10.36 -15.38 5.66
C HIS A 302 -9.24 -14.49 6.20
N LEU A 303 -8.49 -15.00 7.17
CA LEU A 303 -7.38 -14.28 7.79
C LEU A 303 -6.15 -15.19 7.81
N GLU A 304 -5.06 -14.70 7.23
CA GLU A 304 -3.75 -15.34 7.25
C GLU A 304 -2.76 -14.53 8.05
N THR A 305 -1.87 -15.20 8.76
CA THR A 305 -0.82 -14.58 9.56
C THR A 305 0.56 -14.99 9.09
N PHE A 306 1.51 -14.06 9.16
CA PHE A 306 2.90 -14.27 8.79
C PHE A 306 3.79 -14.05 10.01
N THR A 307 4.26 -15.15 10.60
CA THR A 307 5.23 -15.12 11.71
C THR A 307 6.61 -14.75 11.19
N GLY A 308 7.32 -13.92 11.95
CA GLY A 308 8.65 -13.43 11.58
C GLY A 308 8.63 -12.37 10.48
N VAL A 309 7.45 -11.84 10.14
CA VAL A 309 7.21 -10.84 9.08
C VAL A 309 6.51 -9.63 9.69
N GLY A 310 6.93 -8.43 9.29
CA GLY A 310 6.38 -7.17 9.75
C GLY A 310 5.32 -6.59 8.83
N HIS A 311 5.22 -5.27 8.83
CA HIS A 311 4.19 -4.52 8.12
C HIS A 311 4.23 -4.69 6.58
N PHE A 312 5.39 -4.93 6.00
CA PHE A 312 5.58 -5.00 4.55
C PHE A 312 5.62 -6.44 4.05
N ILE A 313 4.56 -7.24 4.34
CA ILE A 313 4.44 -8.66 4.00
C ILE A 313 4.81 -8.94 2.53
N HIS A 314 4.25 -8.13 1.61
CA HIS A 314 4.47 -8.24 0.17
C HIS A 314 5.92 -7.95 -0.27
N ALA A 315 6.70 -7.25 0.57
CA ALA A 315 8.11 -7.01 0.32
C ALA A 315 9.00 -8.04 1.02
N GLU A 316 8.70 -8.42 2.27
CA GLU A 316 9.49 -9.40 3.04
C GLU A 316 9.33 -10.83 2.51
N ARG A 317 8.13 -11.19 2.01
CA ARG A 317 7.75 -12.52 1.50
C ARG A 317 7.00 -12.41 0.17
N PRO A 318 7.60 -11.81 -0.89
CA PRO A 318 6.88 -11.46 -2.11
C PRO A 318 6.26 -12.66 -2.80
N VAL A 319 6.99 -13.76 -2.94
CA VAL A 319 6.52 -14.98 -3.65
C VAL A 319 5.42 -15.67 -2.86
N GLU A 320 5.61 -15.86 -1.55
CA GLU A 320 4.62 -16.49 -0.68
C GLU A 320 3.32 -15.64 -0.67
N THR A 321 3.43 -14.33 -0.54
CA THR A 321 2.29 -13.42 -0.54
C THR A 321 1.54 -13.43 -1.87
N ALA A 322 2.29 -13.40 -2.99
CA ALA A 322 1.68 -13.47 -4.32
C ALA A 322 0.93 -14.79 -4.54
N ASN A 323 1.50 -15.93 -4.14
CA ASN A 323 0.85 -17.22 -4.24
C ASN A 323 -0.47 -17.28 -3.44
N VAL A 324 -0.47 -16.73 -2.21
CA VAL A 324 -1.68 -16.66 -1.37
C VAL A 324 -2.74 -15.79 -2.02
N VAL A 325 -2.36 -14.62 -2.56
CA VAL A 325 -3.30 -13.71 -3.24
C VAL A 325 -3.86 -14.36 -4.49
N LEU A 326 -3.02 -14.96 -5.35
CA LEU A 326 -3.44 -15.64 -6.56
C LEU A 326 -4.40 -16.80 -6.27
N GLU A 327 -4.12 -17.61 -5.26
CA GLU A 327 -5.00 -18.70 -4.82
C GLU A 327 -6.37 -18.21 -4.37
N PHE A 328 -6.42 -17.00 -3.76
CA PHE A 328 -7.66 -16.42 -3.27
C PHE A 328 -8.51 -15.79 -4.38
N VAL A 329 -7.90 -15.16 -5.38
CA VAL A 329 -8.62 -14.44 -6.45
C VAL A 329 -8.92 -15.27 -7.69
N SER A 330 -8.51 -16.57 -7.67
CA SER A 330 -8.70 -17.55 -8.77
C SER A 330 -10.13 -18.05 -8.88
#